data_6de45776934499fbd5f57548f8f9f158
#
_entry.id   6de45776934499fbd5f57548f8f9f158
#
_cell.length_a   1.000
_cell.length_b   1.000
_cell.length_c   1.000
_cell.angle_alpha   90.00
_cell.angle_beta   90.00
_cell.angle_gamma   90.00
#
_symmetry.space_group_name_H-M   'P 1'
#
loop_
_entity.id
_entity.type
_entity.pdbx_description
1 polymer ?
#
loop_
_entity_poly.entity_id
_entity_poly.type
_entity_poly.pdbx_seq_one_letter_code
_entity_poly.pdbx_strand_id
1 'polypeptide(L)'
;MRTYLYCEAGFVEKAQWLPNSWVNVVCPNNDDFEFLTKTLNVPESFLDDIADTDERPRTDTEGNWLLTILRIPVQNKQNENLPFGTVPIGIITNNEIIVSVCYYNTDSVSYTHLTL
;
A
#
# COMPACT_ATOMS: atom_id res chain seq x y z
N MET A 1 -4.93 -8.91 1.77
CA MET A 1 -6.21 -8.63 1.09
C MET A 1 -5.99 -7.58 0.02
N ARG A 2 -6.39 -7.88 -1.17
CA ARG A 2 -6.27 -6.97 -2.31
C ARG A 2 -7.62 -6.39 -2.67
N THR A 3 -7.63 -5.10 -2.98
CA THR A 3 -8.80 -4.39 -3.48
C THR A 3 -8.40 -3.64 -4.74
N TYR A 4 -9.20 -3.74 -5.78
CA TYR A 4 -8.96 -3.05 -7.05
C TYR A 4 -9.92 -1.87 -7.14
N LEU A 5 -9.36 -0.67 -7.26
CA LEU A 5 -10.13 0.58 -7.30
C LEU A 5 -9.94 1.25 -8.65
N TYR A 6 -11.03 1.61 -9.26
CA TYR A 6 -11.05 2.24 -10.57
C TYR A 6 -11.70 3.61 -10.48
N CYS A 7 -11.13 4.58 -11.16
CA CYS A 7 -11.64 5.95 -11.10
C CYS A 7 -12.67 6.18 -12.21
N GLU A 8 -13.96 6.23 -11.83
CA GLU A 8 -15.09 6.55 -12.70
C GLU A 8 -15.97 7.54 -11.94
N ALA A 9 -15.68 8.84 -12.01
CA ALA A 9 -16.38 9.85 -11.21
C ALA A 9 -16.30 9.55 -9.70
N GLY A 10 -15.11 9.17 -9.22
CA GLY A 10 -14.82 8.68 -7.90
C GLY A 10 -14.28 7.26 -7.99
N PHE A 11 -13.75 6.73 -6.89
CA PHE A 11 -13.20 5.38 -6.90
C PHE A 11 -14.30 4.34 -6.73
N VAL A 12 -14.31 3.37 -7.65
CA VAL A 12 -15.25 2.25 -7.66
C VAL A 12 -14.45 0.97 -7.54
N GLU A 13 -14.84 0.10 -6.62
CA GLU A 13 -14.22 -1.21 -6.45
C GLU A 13 -14.65 -2.16 -7.57
N LYS A 14 -13.68 -2.84 -8.17
CA LYS A 14 -13.89 -3.86 -9.19
C LYS A 14 -13.42 -5.22 -8.70
N ALA A 15 -14.01 -6.28 -9.23
CA ALA A 15 -13.67 -7.65 -8.85
C ALA A 15 -12.35 -8.13 -9.45
N GLN A 16 -11.89 -7.50 -10.53
CA GLN A 16 -10.69 -7.90 -11.25
C GLN A 16 -9.79 -6.70 -11.48
N TRP A 17 -8.48 -6.97 -11.55
CA TRP A 17 -7.51 -5.95 -11.90
C TRP A 17 -7.69 -5.50 -13.35
N LEU A 18 -7.68 -4.19 -13.54
CA LEU A 18 -7.72 -3.55 -14.85
C LEU A 18 -6.56 -2.55 -14.96
N PRO A 19 -6.00 -2.32 -16.16
CA PRO A 19 -4.99 -1.27 -16.35
C PRO A 19 -5.51 0.09 -15.88
N ASN A 20 -4.61 0.92 -15.39
CA ASN A 20 -4.92 2.25 -14.85
C ASN A 20 -5.82 2.23 -13.62
N SER A 21 -5.82 1.14 -12.88
CA SER A 21 -6.52 1.04 -11.61
C SER A 21 -5.53 1.15 -10.45
N TRP A 22 -6.08 1.40 -9.27
CA TRP A 22 -5.32 1.41 -8.03
C TRP A 22 -5.51 0.05 -7.35
N VAL A 23 -4.41 -0.62 -7.03
CA VAL A 23 -4.42 -1.88 -6.29
C VAL A 23 -4.05 -1.57 -4.85
N ASN A 24 -4.98 -1.77 -3.93
CA ASN A 24 -4.75 -1.55 -2.50
C ASN A 24 -4.56 -2.90 -1.82
N VAL A 25 -3.44 -3.08 -1.13
CA VAL A 25 -3.08 -4.34 -0.47
C VAL A 25 -2.87 -4.08 1.01
N VAL A 26 -3.62 -4.79 1.83
CA VAL A 26 -3.52 -4.73 3.29
C VAL A 26 -3.21 -6.12 3.81
N CYS A 27 -2.22 -6.24 4.67
CA CYS A 27 -1.78 -7.52 5.25
C CYS A 27 -1.59 -8.57 4.16
N PRO A 28 -0.64 -8.36 3.22
CA PRO A 28 -0.49 -9.23 2.06
C PRO A 28 -0.21 -10.68 2.47
N ASN A 29 -0.84 -11.62 1.77
CA ASN A 29 -0.55 -13.04 1.87
C ASN A 29 0.35 -13.48 0.70
N ASN A 30 0.65 -14.77 0.61
CA ASN A 30 1.51 -15.30 -0.45
C ASN A 30 0.91 -15.06 -1.83
N ASP A 31 -0.39 -15.16 -1.97
CA ASP A 31 -1.08 -14.93 -3.25
C ASP A 31 -0.98 -13.45 -3.67
N ASP A 32 -1.14 -12.55 -2.71
CA ASP A 32 -0.95 -11.12 -2.95
C ASP A 32 0.48 -10.81 -3.38
N PHE A 33 1.45 -11.41 -2.70
CA PHE A 33 2.85 -11.23 -3.02
C PHE A 33 3.18 -11.71 -4.43
N GLU A 34 2.68 -12.88 -4.80
CA GLU A 34 2.88 -13.41 -6.16
C GLU A 34 2.22 -12.53 -7.22
N PHE A 35 1.02 -12.03 -6.96
CA PHE A 35 0.35 -11.12 -7.88
C PHE A 35 1.19 -9.86 -8.11
N LEU A 36 1.70 -9.26 -7.04
CA LEU A 36 2.48 -8.03 -7.15
C LEU A 36 3.79 -8.26 -7.90
N THR A 37 4.51 -9.33 -7.57
CA THR A 37 5.84 -9.56 -8.13
C THR A 37 5.82 -10.20 -9.51
N LYS A 38 4.87 -11.08 -9.79
CA LYS A 38 4.82 -11.84 -11.03
C LYS A 38 3.85 -11.30 -12.07
N THR A 39 2.70 -10.80 -11.64
CA THR A 39 1.72 -10.23 -12.57
C THR A 39 2.02 -8.78 -12.87
N LEU A 40 2.29 -7.98 -11.83
CA LEU A 40 2.56 -6.55 -11.99
C LEU A 40 4.04 -6.22 -12.15
N ASN A 41 4.93 -7.17 -11.84
CA ASN A 41 6.38 -6.98 -11.88
C ASN A 41 6.91 -5.90 -10.94
N VAL A 42 6.27 -5.75 -9.79
CA VAL A 42 6.74 -4.85 -8.74
C VAL A 42 8.08 -5.35 -8.22
N PRO A 43 9.08 -4.48 -8.05
CA PRO A 43 10.35 -4.90 -7.46
C PRO A 43 10.16 -5.49 -6.07
N GLU A 44 10.68 -6.69 -5.85
CA GLU A 44 10.54 -7.39 -4.57
C GLU A 44 11.20 -6.63 -3.43
N SER A 45 12.31 -5.93 -3.72
CA SER A 45 12.98 -5.09 -2.74
C SER A 45 12.09 -4.00 -2.17
N PHE A 46 11.15 -3.48 -2.96
CA PHE A 46 10.19 -2.48 -2.49
C PHE A 46 9.28 -3.07 -1.42
N LEU A 47 8.82 -4.30 -1.63
CA LEU A 47 7.95 -4.97 -0.67
C LEU A 47 8.68 -5.27 0.64
N ASP A 48 9.95 -5.67 0.57
CA ASP A 48 10.78 -5.90 1.74
C ASP A 48 10.97 -4.60 2.54
N ASP A 49 11.19 -3.48 1.87
CA ASP A 49 11.37 -2.18 2.53
C ASP A 49 10.08 -1.74 3.24
N ILE A 50 8.93 -1.93 2.62
CA ILE A 50 7.65 -1.57 3.24
C ILE A 50 7.36 -2.44 4.46
N ALA A 51 7.81 -3.68 4.46
CA ALA A 51 7.62 -4.61 5.58
C ALA A 51 8.44 -4.24 6.81
N ASP A 52 9.49 -3.44 6.66
CA ASP A 52 10.35 -3.03 7.75
C ASP A 52 9.68 -1.95 8.59
N THR A 53 9.36 -2.27 9.84
CA THR A 53 8.66 -1.35 10.75
C THR A 53 9.47 -0.10 11.07
N ASP A 54 10.80 -0.17 10.93
CA ASP A 54 11.71 0.93 11.23
C ASP A 54 12.04 1.78 10.00
N GLU A 55 11.46 1.47 8.85
CA GLU A 55 11.72 2.20 7.63
C GLU A 55 11.24 3.65 7.73
N ARG A 56 12.08 4.57 7.29
CA ARG A 56 11.79 6.00 7.35
C ARG A 56 11.04 6.45 6.09
N PRO A 57 10.24 7.53 6.18
CA PRO A 57 9.65 8.13 4.99
C PRO A 57 10.75 8.46 3.98
N ARG A 58 10.59 8.00 2.75
CA ARG A 58 11.54 8.25 1.67
C ARG A 58 10.95 7.86 0.33
N THR A 59 11.66 8.23 -0.72
CA THR A 59 11.37 7.78 -2.08
C THR A 59 12.55 6.98 -2.62
N ASP A 60 12.26 6.01 -3.48
CA ASP A 60 13.27 5.21 -4.16
C ASP A 60 12.78 4.88 -5.56
N THR A 61 13.71 4.64 -6.46
CA THR A 61 13.39 4.29 -7.85
C THR A 61 14.11 3.02 -8.27
N GLU A 62 13.46 2.23 -9.09
CA GLU A 62 14.07 1.08 -9.75
C GLU A 62 13.43 0.92 -11.13
N GLY A 63 14.22 1.15 -12.18
CA GLY A 63 13.69 1.18 -13.55
C GLY A 63 12.67 2.30 -13.69
N ASN A 64 11.47 1.98 -14.16
CA ASN A 64 10.37 2.93 -14.27
C ASN A 64 9.43 2.91 -13.05
N TRP A 65 9.82 2.20 -11.99
CA TRP A 65 9.06 2.13 -10.75
C TRP A 65 9.51 3.18 -9.75
N LEU A 66 8.56 3.77 -9.06
CA LEU A 66 8.79 4.71 -7.96
C LEU A 66 8.13 4.17 -6.70
N LEU A 67 8.90 4.08 -5.63
CA LEU A 67 8.41 3.76 -4.30
C LEU A 67 8.41 5.01 -3.46
N THR A 68 7.28 5.30 -2.81
CA THR A 68 7.17 6.33 -1.78
C THR A 68 6.74 5.68 -0.49
N ILE A 69 7.56 5.77 0.54
CA ILE A 69 7.22 5.25 1.87
C ILE A 69 6.80 6.43 2.74
N LEU A 70 5.63 6.33 3.31
CA LEU A 70 5.07 7.27 4.26
C LEU A 70 4.78 6.53 5.57
N ARG A 71 4.62 7.28 6.64
CA ARG A 71 4.15 6.71 7.90
C ARG A 71 2.77 7.26 8.18
N ILE A 72 1.84 6.36 8.50
CA ILE A 72 0.47 6.74 8.81
C ILE A 72 0.19 6.45 10.29
N PRO A 73 -0.59 7.30 10.95
CA PRO A 73 -0.98 7.04 12.33
C PRO A 73 -1.97 5.89 12.39
N VAL A 74 -1.79 5.04 13.40
CA VAL A 74 -2.73 3.98 13.71
C VAL A 74 -3.06 4.05 15.18
N GLN A 75 -4.30 3.69 15.53
CA GLN A 75 -4.71 3.67 16.93
C GLN A 75 -4.15 2.42 17.60
N ASN A 76 -3.41 2.61 18.69
CA ASN A 76 -2.94 1.53 19.51
C ASN A 76 -3.95 1.26 20.64
N LYS A 77 -4.82 0.29 20.43
CA LYS A 77 -5.88 -0.04 21.39
C LYS A 77 -5.36 -0.74 22.65
N GLN A 78 -4.12 -1.22 22.63
CA GLN A 78 -3.55 -1.99 23.72
C GLN A 78 -2.71 -1.16 24.69
N ASN A 79 -2.40 0.07 24.35
CA ASN A 79 -1.56 0.93 25.16
C ASN A 79 -2.22 2.30 25.34
N GLU A 80 -2.84 2.51 26.51
CA GLU A 80 -3.54 3.74 26.83
C GLU A 80 -2.62 4.95 26.95
N ASN A 81 -1.33 4.73 27.28
CA ASN A 81 -0.35 5.80 27.42
C ASN A 81 0.15 6.29 26.06
N LEU A 82 0.07 5.44 25.02
CA LEU A 82 0.45 5.78 23.66
C LEU A 82 -0.68 5.34 22.72
N PRO A 83 -1.79 6.12 22.69
CA PRO A 83 -2.97 5.69 21.93
C PRO A 83 -2.76 5.67 20.43
N PHE A 84 -1.69 6.32 19.93
CA PHE A 84 -1.38 6.38 18.52
C PHE A 84 0.07 5.96 18.30
N GLY A 85 0.28 5.09 17.35
CA GLY A 85 1.58 4.81 16.78
C GLY A 85 1.58 5.15 15.31
N THR A 86 2.65 4.84 14.60
CA THR A 86 2.71 4.95 13.15
C THR A 86 3.19 3.65 12.54
N VAL A 87 2.70 3.36 11.35
CA VAL A 87 3.15 2.22 10.55
C VAL A 87 3.49 2.68 9.14
N PRO A 88 4.43 2.02 8.46
CA PRO A 88 4.76 2.38 7.10
C PRO A 88 3.67 1.94 6.12
N ILE A 89 3.42 2.79 5.12
CA ILE A 89 2.66 2.43 3.94
C ILE A 89 3.53 2.75 2.73
N GLY A 90 3.57 1.82 1.78
CA GLY A 90 4.27 2.04 0.52
C GLY A 90 3.31 2.36 -0.59
N ILE A 91 3.63 3.39 -1.37
CA ILE A 91 2.92 3.73 -2.59
C ILE A 91 3.88 3.46 -3.74
N ILE A 92 3.54 2.53 -4.59
CA ILE A 92 4.38 2.06 -5.67
C ILE A 92 3.70 2.44 -6.98
N THR A 93 4.40 3.18 -7.81
CA THR A 93 3.80 3.68 -9.05
C THR A 93 4.73 3.46 -10.24
N ASN A 94 4.13 3.31 -11.39
CA ASN A 94 4.78 3.50 -12.68
C ASN A 94 3.81 4.29 -13.56
N ASN A 95 4.04 4.32 -14.88
CA ASN A 95 3.21 5.12 -15.79
C ASN A 95 1.75 4.63 -15.89
N GLU A 96 1.46 3.41 -15.46
CA GLU A 96 0.16 2.77 -15.69
C GLU A 96 -0.49 2.22 -14.43
N ILE A 97 0.28 2.04 -13.36
CA ILE A 97 -0.15 1.26 -12.20
C ILE A 97 0.11 2.05 -10.92
N ILE A 98 -0.84 2.03 -10.01
CA ILE A 98 -0.69 2.55 -8.65
C ILE A 98 -0.98 1.40 -7.70
N VAL A 99 -0.04 1.11 -6.81
CA VAL A 99 -0.19 0.09 -5.78
C VAL A 99 0.08 0.71 -4.42
N SER A 100 -0.82 0.51 -3.46
CA SER A 100 -0.56 0.85 -2.08
C SER A 100 -0.48 -0.42 -1.25
N VAL A 101 0.55 -0.53 -0.41
CA VAL A 101 0.79 -1.73 0.40
C VAL A 101 0.99 -1.33 1.85
N CYS A 102 0.23 -1.95 2.74
CA CYS A 102 0.41 -1.81 4.18
C CYS A 102 0.37 -3.20 4.80
N TYR A 103 1.38 -3.54 5.59
CA TYR A 103 1.46 -4.84 6.24
C TYR A 103 0.65 -4.91 7.54
N TYR A 104 0.01 -3.81 7.94
CA TYR A 104 -0.71 -3.71 9.19
C TYR A 104 -2.18 -3.48 8.94
N ASN A 105 -3.02 -4.06 9.78
CA ASN A 105 -4.45 -3.79 9.71
C ASN A 105 -4.73 -2.41 10.31
N THR A 106 -5.24 -1.51 9.48
CA THR A 106 -5.48 -0.11 9.84
C THR A 106 -6.97 0.20 9.87
N ASP A 107 -7.76 -0.68 10.49
CA ASP A 107 -9.22 -0.54 10.54
C ASP A 107 -9.67 0.80 11.11
N SER A 108 -8.88 1.37 12.03
CA SER A 108 -9.21 2.64 12.68
C SER A 108 -8.84 3.86 11.85
N VAL A 109 -8.02 3.70 10.80
CA VAL A 109 -7.62 4.79 9.91
C VAL A 109 -7.73 4.29 8.48
N SER A 110 -8.67 4.84 7.73
CA SER A 110 -8.82 4.47 6.33
C SER A 110 -8.08 5.48 5.45
N TYR A 111 -6.84 5.15 5.08
CA TYR A 111 -6.08 6.00 4.16
C TYR A 111 -6.67 6.02 2.74
N THR A 112 -7.56 5.09 2.43
CA THR A 112 -8.31 5.14 1.17
C THR A 112 -9.25 6.33 1.11
N HIS A 113 -9.56 6.93 2.26
CA HIS A 113 -10.36 8.14 2.36
C HIS A 113 -9.51 9.40 2.46
N LEU A 114 -8.18 9.27 2.48
CA LEU A 114 -7.32 10.44 2.39
C LEU A 114 -7.51 11.02 1.01
N THR A 115 -8.04 12.23 0.98
CA THR A 115 -8.23 12.95 -0.27
C THR A 115 -6.87 13.45 -0.71
N LEU A 116 -6.35 12.87 -1.71
CA LEU A 116 -5.13 13.32 -2.32
C LEU A 116 -5.42 14.30 -3.43
#